data_a3a7a9c8e7a27b3794a3a9ecb4fc8866
#
_entry.id   a3a7a9c8e7a27b3794a3a9ecb4fc8866
#
_cell.length_a   1.000
_cell.length_b   1.000
_cell.length_c   1.000
_cell.angle_alpha   90.00
_cell.angle_beta   90.00
_cell.angle_gamma   90.00
#
_symmetry.space_group_name_H-M   'P 1'
#
loop_
_entity.id
_entity.type
_entity.pdbx_description
1 polymer ?
#
loop_
_entity_poly.entity_id
_entity_poly.type
_entity_poly.pdbx_seq_one_letter_code
_entity_poly.pdbx_strand_id
1 'polypeptide(L)'
;DSMIPRFNRVELVKGDVNKTIPEFVKEHPGMRISLLHIDLDIYEPTKTALDYLYPLVSPGGVVLLDEYGMADFQGESLAFDEYFGENKPKIIKFPFTPTPGGYFIKP
;
A
#
# COMPACT_ATOMS: atom_id res chain seq x y z
N ASP A 1 -15.43 -10.33 17.53
CA ASP A 1 -14.78 -11.18 16.55
C ASP A 1 -13.78 -12.12 17.21
N SER A 2 -13.98 -13.41 17.06
CA SER A 2 -13.13 -14.41 17.69
C SER A 2 -11.70 -14.47 17.15
N MET A 3 -11.45 -13.93 15.96
CA MET A 3 -10.11 -13.92 15.38
C MET A 3 -9.18 -12.93 16.06
N ILE A 4 -9.68 -11.77 16.43
CA ILE A 4 -8.83 -10.72 17.00
C ILE A 4 -8.19 -11.15 18.32
N PRO A 5 -8.90 -11.77 19.26
CA PRO A 5 -8.26 -12.28 20.48
C PRO A 5 -7.23 -13.38 20.23
N ARG A 6 -7.43 -14.18 19.17
CA ARG A 6 -6.48 -15.26 18.82
C ARG A 6 -5.23 -14.70 18.14
N PHE A 7 -5.38 -13.62 17.40
CA PHE A 7 -4.29 -12.98 16.67
C PHE A 7 -4.09 -11.59 17.23
N ASN A 8 -3.55 -11.54 18.45
CA ASN A 8 -3.36 -10.29 19.19
C ASN A 8 -2.38 -9.31 18.54
N ARG A 9 -1.85 -9.68 17.37
CA ARG A 9 -0.98 -8.80 16.57
C ARG A 9 -1.71 -8.10 15.44
N VAL A 10 -3.03 -8.28 15.35
CA VAL A 10 -3.85 -7.59 14.36
C VAL A 10 -4.40 -6.31 15.00
N GLU A 11 -4.20 -5.20 14.33
CA GLU A 11 -4.72 -3.91 14.77
C GLU A 11 -5.58 -3.30 13.68
N LEU A 12 -6.81 -2.95 14.02
CA LEU A 12 -7.74 -2.31 13.11
C LEU A 12 -7.77 -0.82 13.41
N VAL A 13 -7.44 0.00 12.41
CA VAL A 13 -7.46 1.45 12.54
C VAL A 13 -8.62 1.99 11.71
N LYS A 14 -9.65 2.47 12.39
CA LYS A 14 -10.86 2.96 11.75
C LYS A 14 -10.74 4.46 11.48
N GLY A 15 -11.23 4.89 10.32
CA GLY A 15 -11.30 6.30 9.98
C GLY A 15 -10.81 6.60 8.59
N ASP A 16 -10.71 7.90 8.29
CA ASP A 16 -10.21 8.40 7.01
C ASP A 16 -8.70 8.17 6.93
N VAL A 17 -8.25 7.39 5.95
CA VAL A 17 -6.83 7.02 5.84
C VAL A 17 -5.94 8.23 5.62
N ASN A 18 -6.45 9.31 5.03
CA ASN A 18 -5.66 10.54 4.88
C ASN A 18 -5.28 11.15 6.21
N LYS A 19 -5.99 10.79 7.28
CA LYS A 19 -5.71 11.23 8.64
C LYS A 19 -5.10 10.13 9.49
N THR A 20 -5.62 8.91 9.37
CA THR A 20 -5.20 7.81 10.23
C THR A 20 -3.80 7.32 9.92
N ILE A 21 -3.39 7.30 8.64
CA ILE A 21 -2.07 6.85 8.28
C ILE A 21 -0.97 7.75 8.85
N PRO A 22 -1.02 9.08 8.67
CA PRO A 22 -0.01 9.94 9.28
C PRO A 22 0.04 9.81 10.80
N GLU A 23 -1.11 9.70 11.46
CA GLU A 23 -1.15 9.53 12.92
C GLU A 23 -0.55 8.19 13.34
N PHE A 24 -0.88 7.12 12.63
CA PHE A 24 -0.35 5.79 12.94
C PHE A 24 1.17 5.75 12.84
N VAL A 25 1.71 6.34 11.77
CA VAL A 25 3.16 6.40 11.57
C VAL A 25 3.82 7.19 12.70
N LYS A 26 3.22 8.29 13.10
CA LYS A 26 3.74 9.12 14.19
C LYS A 26 3.75 8.38 15.51
N GLU A 27 2.74 7.54 15.76
CA GLU A 27 2.63 6.77 16.99
C GLU A 27 3.53 5.54 17.02
N HIS A 28 4.08 5.15 15.88
CA HIS A 28 4.91 3.94 15.77
C HIS A 28 6.28 4.26 15.17
N PRO A 29 7.08 5.09 15.85
CA PRO A 29 8.41 5.42 15.36
C PRO A 29 9.28 4.17 15.26
N GLY A 30 10.03 4.06 14.17
CA GLY A 30 10.86 2.88 13.95
C GLY A 30 10.15 1.69 13.33
N MET A 31 8.86 1.82 13.04
CA MET A 31 8.13 0.75 12.36
C MET A 31 8.73 0.44 10.99
N ARG A 32 8.82 -0.85 10.67
CA ARG A 32 9.25 -1.33 9.37
C ARG A 32 8.17 -2.21 8.77
N ILE A 33 8.02 -2.15 7.46
CA ILE A 33 6.97 -2.86 6.75
C ILE A 33 7.61 -3.90 5.82
N SER A 34 7.16 -5.15 5.93
CA SER A 34 7.61 -6.24 5.05
C SER A 34 6.67 -6.43 3.87
N LEU A 35 5.38 -6.13 4.05
CA LEU A 35 4.37 -6.24 3.03
C LEU A 35 3.43 -5.05 3.14
N LEU A 36 3.34 -4.27 2.10
CA LEU A 36 2.41 -3.15 2.02
C LEU A 36 1.40 -3.46 0.91
N HIS A 37 0.17 -3.73 1.30
CA HIS A 37 -0.92 -3.98 0.35
C HIS A 37 -1.77 -2.73 0.22
N ILE A 38 -1.74 -2.11 -0.94
CA ILE A 38 -2.53 -0.91 -1.22
C ILE A 38 -3.79 -1.31 -1.98
N ASP A 39 -4.93 -1.09 -1.36
CA ASP A 39 -6.24 -1.44 -1.89
C ASP A 39 -7.20 -0.30 -1.56
N LEU A 40 -6.94 0.87 -2.13
CA LEU A 40 -7.64 2.10 -1.79
C LEU A 40 -8.42 2.69 -2.97
N ASP A 41 -8.22 2.16 -4.17
CA ASP A 41 -8.96 2.45 -5.41
C ASP A 41 -8.85 3.88 -5.92
N ILE A 42 -8.70 4.87 -5.05
CA ILE A 42 -8.73 6.28 -5.45
C ILE A 42 -7.41 6.97 -5.15
N TYR A 43 -7.24 8.16 -5.75
CA TYR A 43 -5.95 8.84 -5.82
C TYR A 43 -5.40 9.30 -4.47
N GLU A 44 -6.19 10.10 -3.72
CA GLU A 44 -5.66 10.75 -2.51
C GLU A 44 -5.22 9.77 -1.42
N PRO A 45 -6.04 8.79 -1.03
CA PRO A 45 -5.58 7.85 -0.01
C PRO A 45 -4.41 6.99 -0.47
N THR A 46 -4.33 6.68 -1.77
CA THR A 46 -3.17 5.94 -2.30
C THR A 46 -1.92 6.78 -2.21
N LYS A 47 -2.00 8.07 -2.55
CA LYS A 47 -0.88 8.97 -2.43
C LYS A 47 -0.43 9.10 -0.97
N THR A 48 -1.36 9.24 -0.05
CA THR A 48 -1.05 9.30 1.38
C THR A 48 -0.35 8.02 1.84
N ALA A 49 -0.84 6.85 1.45
CA ALA A 49 -0.21 5.59 1.80
C ALA A 49 1.22 5.52 1.28
N LEU A 50 1.45 5.91 0.04
CA LEU A 50 2.80 5.90 -0.53
C LEU A 50 3.71 6.89 0.19
N ASP A 51 3.24 8.11 0.42
CA ASP A 51 4.06 9.15 1.05
C ASP A 51 4.50 8.76 2.46
N TYR A 52 3.66 8.13 3.24
CA TYR A 52 3.93 7.83 4.65
C TYR A 52 4.40 6.40 4.90
N LEU A 53 3.93 5.43 4.13
CA LEU A 53 4.21 4.03 4.39
C LEU A 53 5.32 3.45 3.52
N TYR A 54 5.43 3.87 2.26
CA TYR A 54 6.45 3.30 1.40
C TYR A 54 7.87 3.51 1.95
N PRO A 55 8.22 4.68 2.48
CA PRO A 55 9.57 4.84 3.05
C PRO A 55 9.87 3.87 4.18
N LEU A 56 8.84 3.33 4.83
CA LEU A 56 8.99 2.38 5.93
C LEU A 56 9.10 0.93 5.46
N VAL A 57 8.84 0.67 4.18
CA VAL A 57 9.03 -0.66 3.62
C VAL A 57 10.52 -0.97 3.60
N SER A 58 10.89 -2.10 4.18
CA SER A 58 12.30 -2.51 4.21
C SER A 58 12.75 -2.95 2.83
N PRO A 59 14.04 -2.78 2.48
CA PRO A 59 14.57 -3.36 1.24
C PRO A 59 14.26 -4.86 1.20
N GLY A 60 13.76 -5.33 0.06
CA GLY A 60 13.29 -6.70 -0.08
C GLY A 60 11.83 -6.88 0.31
N GLY A 61 11.21 -5.87 0.90
CA GLY A 61 9.77 -5.92 1.20
C GLY A 61 8.93 -5.85 -0.06
N VAL A 62 7.71 -6.35 0.04
CA VAL A 62 6.80 -6.44 -1.11
C VAL A 62 5.75 -5.35 -1.04
N VAL A 63 5.52 -4.67 -2.16
CA VAL A 63 4.40 -3.73 -2.30
C VAL A 63 3.42 -4.34 -3.30
N LEU A 64 2.19 -4.53 -2.85
CA LEU A 64 1.12 -5.16 -3.62
C LEU A 64 0.08 -4.10 -3.94
N LEU A 65 -0.22 -3.93 -5.23
CA LEU A 65 -1.17 -2.93 -5.71
C LEU A 65 -2.39 -3.64 -6.26
N ASP A 66 -3.53 -3.46 -5.60
CA ASP A 66 -4.73 -4.23 -5.92
C ASP A 66 -5.30 -3.90 -7.29
N GLU A 67 -5.35 -2.60 -7.64
CA GLU A 67 -6.04 -2.14 -8.84
C GLU A 67 -5.11 -1.53 -9.90
N TYR A 68 -3.80 -1.68 -9.75
CA TYR A 68 -2.87 -1.02 -10.67
C TYR A 68 -3.07 -1.50 -12.11
N GLY A 69 -3.21 -0.54 -13.02
CA GLY A 69 -3.35 -0.82 -14.44
C GLY A 69 -4.75 -1.21 -14.88
N MET A 70 -5.72 -1.23 -13.97
CA MET A 70 -7.12 -1.52 -14.32
C MET A 70 -7.80 -0.24 -14.81
N ALA A 71 -8.47 -0.33 -15.96
CA ALA A 71 -9.05 0.85 -16.62
C ALA A 71 -10.06 1.61 -15.77
N ASP A 72 -10.82 0.89 -14.94
CA ASP A 72 -11.87 1.50 -14.11
C ASP A 72 -11.34 2.08 -12.80
N PHE A 73 -10.04 1.87 -12.46
CA PHE A 73 -9.45 2.27 -11.19
C PHE A 73 -8.15 3.02 -11.42
N GLN A 74 -8.25 4.16 -12.13
CA GLN A 74 -7.07 4.91 -12.54
C GLN A 74 -6.43 5.71 -11.41
N GLY A 75 -7.18 6.01 -10.34
CA GLY A 75 -6.66 6.81 -9.25
C GLY A 75 -5.44 6.21 -8.56
N GLU A 76 -5.47 4.90 -8.30
CA GLU A 76 -4.36 4.19 -7.68
C GLU A 76 -3.13 4.20 -8.60
N SER A 77 -3.32 3.92 -9.89
CA SER A 77 -2.23 3.94 -10.85
C SER A 77 -1.63 5.33 -11.01
N LEU A 78 -2.47 6.36 -11.04
CA LEU A 78 -1.99 7.73 -11.16
C LEU A 78 -1.15 8.14 -9.95
N ALA A 79 -1.61 7.83 -8.75
CA ALA A 79 -0.87 8.16 -7.53
C ALA A 79 0.48 7.45 -7.50
N PHE A 80 0.51 6.19 -7.89
CA PHE A 80 1.73 5.42 -7.97
C PHE A 80 2.70 6.01 -8.99
N ASP A 81 2.21 6.32 -10.18
CA ASP A 81 3.05 6.86 -11.25
C ASP A 81 3.62 8.23 -10.87
N GLU A 82 2.84 9.07 -10.21
CA GLU A 82 3.32 10.36 -9.73
C GLU A 82 4.36 10.21 -8.62
N TYR A 83 4.15 9.29 -7.73
CA TYR A 83 5.07 9.11 -6.60
C TYR A 83 6.46 8.70 -7.08
N PHE A 84 6.53 7.74 -7.99
CA PHE A 84 7.82 7.22 -8.46
C PHE A 84 8.40 7.98 -9.64
N GLY A 85 7.57 8.59 -10.48
CA GLY A 85 8.05 9.31 -11.65
C GLY A 85 8.91 8.42 -12.54
N GLU A 86 10.11 8.90 -12.87
CA GLU A 86 11.04 8.16 -13.72
C GLU A 86 11.68 6.96 -13.03
N ASN A 87 11.61 6.92 -11.71
CA ASN A 87 12.18 5.81 -10.92
C ASN A 87 11.15 4.72 -10.64
N LYS A 88 10.12 4.65 -11.46
CA LYS A 88 9.04 3.69 -11.26
C LYS A 88 9.57 2.26 -11.34
N PRO A 89 9.36 1.44 -10.29
CA PRO A 89 9.78 0.05 -10.33
C PRO A 89 8.96 -0.75 -11.31
N LYS A 90 9.52 -1.85 -11.79
CA LYS A 90 8.80 -2.73 -12.68
C LYS A 90 7.74 -3.50 -11.91
N ILE A 91 6.48 -3.30 -12.30
CA ILE A 91 5.36 -4.01 -11.71
C ILE A 91 5.24 -5.40 -12.34
N ILE A 92 5.18 -6.42 -11.50
CA ILE A 92 4.96 -7.79 -11.94
C ILE A 92 3.49 -8.10 -11.80
N LYS A 93 2.85 -8.47 -12.90
CA LYS A 93 1.41 -8.74 -12.91
C LYS A 93 1.15 -10.24 -12.72
N PHE A 94 0.03 -10.55 -12.09
CA PHE A 94 -0.38 -11.93 -11.90
C PHE A 94 -1.02 -12.44 -13.19
N PRO A 95 -0.57 -13.59 -13.73
CA PRO A 95 -1.06 -14.07 -15.03
C PRO A 95 -2.47 -14.67 -14.99
N PHE A 96 -2.99 -14.99 -13.80
CA PHE A 96 -4.23 -15.76 -13.69
C PHE A 96 -5.43 -14.94 -13.22
N THR A 97 -5.21 -13.73 -12.77
CA THR A 97 -6.28 -12.94 -12.17
C THR A 97 -6.06 -11.45 -12.42
N PRO A 98 -7.16 -10.69 -12.65
CA PRO A 98 -7.03 -9.24 -12.79
C PRO A 98 -6.70 -8.53 -11.47
N THR A 99 -7.03 -9.13 -10.33
CA THR A 99 -6.74 -8.56 -9.03
C THR A 99 -6.03 -9.59 -8.15
N PRO A 100 -5.01 -9.17 -7.40
CA PRO A 100 -4.40 -7.83 -7.37
C PRO A 100 -3.80 -7.44 -8.71
N GLY A 101 -3.71 -6.12 -8.98
CA GLY A 101 -3.18 -5.61 -10.25
C GLY A 101 -1.71 -5.91 -10.48
N GLY A 102 -0.91 -6.01 -9.42
CA GLY A 102 0.49 -6.33 -9.54
C GLY A 102 1.26 -6.08 -8.26
N TYR A 103 2.54 -6.39 -8.29
CA TYR A 103 3.41 -6.18 -7.13
C TYR A 103 4.83 -5.86 -7.60
N PHE A 104 5.62 -5.31 -6.67
CA PHE A 104 7.05 -5.19 -6.88
C PHE A 104 7.77 -5.38 -5.55
N ILE A 105 9.07 -5.65 -5.65
CA ILE A 105 9.92 -5.82 -4.48
C ILE A 105 10.79 -4.57 -4.36
N LYS A 106 10.78 -3.96 -3.18
CA LYS A 106 11.55 -2.74 -2.94
C LYS A 106 13.04 -3.04 -3.01
N PRO A 107 13.80 -2.31 -3.86
CA PRO A 107 15.25 -2.50 -3.94
C PRO A 107 16.00 -2.09 -2.70
#